data_4ea6e49c954eec5514e236d77a424115
#
_entry.id   4ea6e49c954eec5514e236d77a424115
#
_cell.length_a   1.000
_cell.length_b   1.000
_cell.length_c   1.000
_cell.angle_alpha   90.00
_cell.angle_beta   90.00
_cell.angle_gamma   90.00
#
_symmetry.space_group_name_H-M   'P 1'
#
loop_
_entity.id
_entity.type
_entity.pdbx_description
1 polymer ?
#
loop_
_entity_poly.entity_id
_entity_poly.type
_entity_poly.pdbx_seq_one_letter_code
_entity_poly.pdbx_strand_id
1 'polypeptide(L)'
;MEIRLEDRYLREEGSVFLSGVEALVRLVVEKQRRDRVEGQVNQTYISGYEGSPLGGLDLKVVEQLDLLNQLGRTVHQFGINEKTAAAAMLGTQFAASGDVDAFWYGKAHGTMWIPDEVWLANLSGTGQRGSMVLLTGEDHRSKSSVSPGASDWVLRSSLVPTFYPANVAEILRLGLHAVALSRYTGVVTALKLVTPVCDGASTVNLDEARPQIVLPQEEYSKQFNQIVMATRALPMQQELVERKLPLVQEYLRLNEINRIVDADAGGEVGIIATG
;
A
#
# COMPACT_ATOMS: atom_id res chain seq x y z
N MET A 1 -26.10 20.71 -8.91
CA MET A 1 -25.33 20.26 -7.74
C MET A 1 -24.01 21.01 -7.77
N GLU A 2 -23.74 21.80 -6.74
CA GLU A 2 -22.50 22.58 -6.65
C GLU A 2 -21.35 21.61 -6.34
N ILE A 3 -20.31 21.57 -7.18
CA ILE A 3 -19.12 20.71 -6.97
C ILE A 3 -18.12 21.55 -6.19
N ARG A 4 -17.71 21.07 -5.03
CA ARG A 4 -16.69 21.69 -4.18
C ARG A 4 -15.37 20.91 -4.26
N LEU A 5 -14.26 21.61 -4.09
CA LEU A 5 -12.94 20.98 -4.11
C LEU A 5 -12.77 19.93 -3.01
N GLU A 6 -13.39 20.15 -1.86
CA GLU A 6 -13.38 19.24 -0.71
C GLU A 6 -14.16 17.94 -0.97
N ASP A 7 -15.10 17.94 -1.94
CA ASP A 7 -15.89 16.76 -2.30
C ASP A 7 -15.01 15.57 -2.65
N ARG A 8 -13.79 15.79 -3.18
CA ARG A 8 -12.82 14.76 -3.48
C ARG A 8 -12.45 13.88 -2.27
N TYR A 9 -12.55 14.44 -1.06
CA TYR A 9 -12.26 13.72 0.18
C TYR A 9 -13.52 13.50 1.05
N LEU A 10 -14.48 14.43 1.01
CA LEU A 10 -15.67 14.40 1.88
C LEU A 10 -16.80 13.54 1.33
N ARG A 11 -16.99 13.51 0.00
CA ARG A 11 -18.07 12.76 -0.62
C ARG A 11 -17.96 11.27 -0.29
N GLU A 12 -19.08 10.65 0.08
CA GLU A 12 -19.11 9.26 0.49
C GLU A 12 -19.64 8.31 -0.60
N GLU A 13 -20.42 8.82 -1.56
CA GLU A 13 -21.06 8.03 -2.61
C GLU A 13 -20.92 8.70 -3.98
N GLY A 14 -21.09 7.92 -5.05
CA GLY A 14 -21.05 8.41 -6.42
C GLY A 14 -19.64 8.72 -6.90
N SER A 15 -19.47 9.76 -7.73
CA SER A 15 -18.21 10.03 -8.40
C SER A 15 -17.49 11.25 -7.86
N VAL A 16 -16.17 11.18 -7.83
CA VAL A 16 -15.25 12.27 -7.47
C VAL A 16 -14.17 12.42 -8.52
N PHE A 17 -13.65 13.63 -8.71
CA PHE A 17 -12.51 13.88 -9.59
C PHE A 17 -11.24 13.95 -8.76
N LEU A 18 -10.26 13.08 -9.07
CA LEU A 18 -9.01 12.93 -8.33
C LEU A 18 -7.81 12.88 -9.28
N SER A 19 -6.71 13.51 -8.89
CA SER A 19 -5.39 13.15 -9.39
C SER A 19 -4.89 11.87 -8.70
N GLY A 20 -3.86 11.21 -9.26
CA GLY A 20 -3.30 10.01 -8.64
C GLY A 20 -2.75 10.29 -7.24
N VAL A 21 -2.08 11.43 -7.02
CA VAL A 21 -1.58 11.80 -5.68
C VAL A 21 -2.74 12.07 -4.71
N GLU A 22 -3.83 12.70 -5.16
CA GLU A 22 -5.03 12.88 -4.34
C GLU A 22 -5.73 11.56 -4.01
N ALA A 23 -5.68 10.59 -4.93
CA ALA A 23 -6.21 9.25 -4.68
C ALA A 23 -5.45 8.53 -3.55
N LEU A 24 -4.15 8.79 -3.38
CA LEU A 24 -3.39 8.23 -2.25
C LEU A 24 -3.83 8.78 -0.90
N VAL A 25 -4.13 10.07 -0.81
CA VAL A 25 -4.74 10.66 0.40
C VAL A 25 -6.15 10.11 0.59
N ARG A 26 -6.93 10.02 -0.49
CA ARG A 26 -8.27 9.43 -0.45
C ARG A 26 -8.25 7.96 -0.02
N LEU A 27 -7.24 7.19 -0.38
CA LEU A 27 -7.05 5.81 0.10
C LEU A 27 -7.04 5.75 1.64
N VAL A 28 -6.35 6.67 2.29
CA VAL A 28 -6.34 6.74 3.76
C VAL A 28 -7.73 7.06 4.31
N VAL A 29 -8.46 8.00 3.68
CA VAL A 29 -9.86 8.31 4.03
C VAL A 29 -10.75 7.07 3.91
N GLU A 30 -10.68 6.35 2.78
CA GLU A 30 -11.51 5.15 2.54
C GLU A 30 -11.17 4.01 3.51
N LYS A 31 -9.89 3.82 3.79
CA LYS A 31 -9.43 2.86 4.79
C LYS A 31 -10.02 3.18 6.17
N GLN A 32 -9.96 4.43 6.61
CA GLN A 32 -10.50 4.84 7.92
C GLN A 32 -12.02 4.77 7.99
N ARG A 33 -12.73 5.08 6.90
CA ARG A 33 -14.19 4.90 6.81
C ARG A 33 -14.57 3.44 6.93
N ARG A 34 -13.86 2.57 6.21
CA ARG A 34 -14.04 1.14 6.28
C ARG A 34 -13.81 0.61 7.71
N ASP A 35 -12.74 1.02 8.35
CA ASP A 35 -12.42 0.65 9.73
C ASP A 35 -13.57 1.00 10.69
N ARG A 36 -14.15 2.19 10.54
CA ARG A 36 -15.31 2.61 11.35
C ARG A 36 -16.52 1.71 11.14
N VAL A 37 -16.83 1.38 9.89
CA VAL A 37 -17.96 0.49 9.56
C VAL A 37 -17.75 -0.91 10.15
N GLU A 38 -16.50 -1.39 10.13
CA GLU A 38 -16.10 -2.70 10.67
C GLU A 38 -15.89 -2.68 12.19
N GLY A 39 -16.08 -1.53 12.86
CA GLY A 39 -15.85 -1.37 14.30
C GLY A 39 -14.38 -1.46 14.71
N GLN A 40 -13.46 -1.25 13.76
CA GLN A 40 -12.02 -1.21 13.99
C GLN A 40 -11.56 0.23 14.25
N VAL A 41 -10.55 0.40 15.13
CA VAL A 41 -9.98 1.72 15.45
C VAL A 41 -8.48 1.67 15.22
N ASN A 42 -8.08 1.46 13.97
CA ASN A 42 -6.67 1.45 13.61
C ASN A 42 -6.13 2.87 13.48
N GLN A 43 -4.95 3.09 14.06
CA GLN A 43 -4.18 4.31 13.86
C GLN A 43 -3.48 4.25 12.50
N THR A 44 -3.26 5.41 11.90
CA THR A 44 -2.52 5.51 10.64
C THR A 44 -1.22 6.26 10.86
N TYR A 45 -0.12 5.69 10.43
CA TYR A 45 1.19 6.34 10.40
C TYR A 45 1.65 6.50 8.96
N ILE A 46 2.06 7.70 8.58
CA ILE A 46 2.53 8.00 7.22
C ILE A 46 3.90 8.65 7.34
N SER A 47 4.90 8.09 6.69
CA SER A 47 6.25 8.66 6.62
C SER A 47 6.93 8.25 5.32
N GLY A 48 7.87 9.06 4.87
CA GLY A 48 8.61 8.80 3.65
C GLY A 48 9.52 9.96 3.30
N TYR A 49 10.04 9.94 2.09
CA TYR A 49 10.83 11.02 1.54
C TYR A 49 10.29 11.41 0.16
N GLU A 50 10.08 12.69 -0.04
CA GLU A 50 9.47 13.21 -1.25
C GLU A 50 10.31 12.89 -2.51
N GLY A 51 9.63 12.69 -3.62
CA GLY A 51 10.26 12.43 -4.91
C GLY A 51 9.26 12.03 -5.97
N SER A 52 9.56 12.40 -7.22
CA SER A 52 8.70 12.11 -8.37
C SER A 52 8.49 10.60 -8.57
N PRO A 53 7.26 10.15 -8.90
CA PRO A 53 6.06 10.96 -9.17
C PRO A 53 5.19 11.25 -7.93
N LEU A 54 5.65 10.97 -6.72
CA LEU A 54 4.92 11.21 -5.47
C LEU A 54 5.21 12.60 -4.87
N GLY A 55 5.79 13.50 -5.66
CA GLY A 55 6.05 14.87 -5.23
C GLY A 55 4.77 15.58 -4.75
N GLY A 56 4.83 16.17 -3.57
CA GLY A 56 3.70 16.85 -2.95
C GLY A 56 2.67 15.96 -2.27
N LEU A 57 2.86 14.63 -2.19
CA LEU A 57 2.00 13.75 -1.41
C LEU A 57 2.01 14.13 0.07
N ASP A 58 3.18 14.39 0.62
CA ASP A 58 3.41 14.84 1.98
C ASP A 58 2.62 16.12 2.32
N LEU A 59 2.70 17.13 1.43
CA LEU A 59 1.96 18.37 1.60
C LEU A 59 0.43 18.14 1.56
N LYS A 60 -0.04 17.30 0.63
CA LYS A 60 -1.47 16.95 0.54
C LYS A 60 -1.95 16.16 1.77
N VAL A 61 -1.13 15.30 2.35
CA VAL A 61 -1.45 14.63 3.62
C VAL A 61 -1.56 15.65 4.74
N VAL A 62 -0.62 16.60 4.84
CA VAL A 62 -0.64 17.67 5.87
C VAL A 62 -1.87 18.56 5.71
N GLU A 63 -2.22 18.96 4.48
CA GLU A 63 -3.41 19.75 4.19
C GLU A 63 -4.72 19.06 4.65
N GLN A 64 -4.76 17.73 4.64
CA GLN A 64 -5.93 16.95 5.01
C GLN A 64 -5.83 16.31 6.41
N LEU A 65 -4.82 16.68 7.20
CA LEU A 65 -4.55 16.00 8.47
C LEU A 65 -5.71 16.15 9.48
N ASP A 66 -6.40 17.29 9.48
CA ASP A 66 -7.57 17.52 10.34
C ASP A 66 -8.71 16.57 9.97
N LEU A 67 -9.01 16.41 8.68
CA LEU A 67 -10.00 15.44 8.20
C LEU A 67 -9.61 14.01 8.57
N LEU A 68 -8.36 13.64 8.32
CA LEU A 68 -7.84 12.31 8.63
C LEU A 68 -7.92 12.01 10.14
N ASN A 69 -7.69 13.02 10.99
CA ASN A 69 -7.84 12.88 12.45
C ASN A 69 -9.29 12.87 12.92
N GLN A 70 -10.22 13.46 12.18
CA GLN A 70 -11.65 13.31 12.43
C GLN A 70 -12.15 11.90 12.12
N LEU A 71 -11.59 11.24 11.10
CA LEU A 71 -11.96 9.88 10.69
C LEU A 71 -11.26 8.80 11.52
N GLY A 72 -10.01 9.00 11.91
CA GLY A 72 -9.21 8.08 12.71
C GLY A 72 -7.89 8.75 13.05
N ARG A 73 -7.22 8.32 14.09
CA ARG A 73 -5.93 8.91 14.48
C ARG A 73 -4.90 8.73 13.38
N THR A 74 -4.39 9.83 12.86
CA THR A 74 -3.36 9.86 11.83
C THR A 74 -2.15 10.67 12.29
N VAL A 75 -0.97 10.11 12.13
CA VAL A 75 0.31 10.78 12.35
C VAL A 75 1.07 10.81 11.03
N HIS A 76 1.43 12.00 10.58
CA HIS A 76 2.35 12.18 9.47
C HIS A 76 3.68 12.71 10.00
N GLN A 77 4.77 12.08 9.60
CA GLN A 77 6.11 12.49 9.96
C GLN A 77 7.01 12.52 8.72
N PHE A 78 7.55 13.68 8.40
CA PHE A 78 8.56 13.79 7.34
C PHE A 78 9.78 12.94 7.68
N GLY A 79 10.20 12.09 6.77
CA GLY A 79 11.46 11.36 6.91
C GLY A 79 12.66 12.28 6.68
N ILE A 80 13.71 12.12 7.46
CA ILE A 80 15.00 12.75 7.17
C ILE A 80 15.60 12.17 5.89
N ASN A 81 15.33 10.89 5.65
CA ASN A 81 15.60 10.15 4.43
C ASN A 81 14.70 8.91 4.36
N GLU A 82 14.78 8.20 3.26
CA GLU A 82 13.97 7.00 3.00
C GLU A 82 14.21 5.89 4.04
N LYS A 83 15.45 5.67 4.47
CA LYS A 83 15.80 4.61 5.45
C LYS A 83 15.20 4.89 6.82
N THR A 84 15.35 6.10 7.33
CA THR A 84 14.79 6.46 8.63
C THR A 84 13.27 6.39 8.64
N ALA A 85 12.61 6.75 7.52
CA ALA A 85 11.17 6.61 7.36
C ALA A 85 10.75 5.12 7.33
N ALA A 86 11.50 4.24 6.65
CA ALA A 86 11.21 2.80 6.61
C ALA A 86 11.44 2.15 7.98
N ALA A 87 12.51 2.51 8.67
CA ALA A 87 12.76 2.04 10.04
C ALA A 87 11.66 2.51 11.02
N ALA A 88 11.16 3.75 10.86
CA ALA A 88 10.06 4.26 11.66
C ALA A 88 8.74 3.51 11.35
N MET A 89 8.47 3.18 10.08
CA MET A 89 7.33 2.35 9.68
C MET A 89 7.35 1.01 10.41
N LEU A 90 8.48 0.30 10.39
CA LEU A 90 8.65 -0.94 11.17
C LEU A 90 8.48 -0.66 12.67
N GLY A 91 9.07 0.42 13.18
CA GLY A 91 8.99 0.82 14.58
C GLY A 91 7.56 0.98 15.09
N THR A 92 6.61 1.41 14.22
CA THR A 92 5.20 1.54 14.62
C THR A 92 4.55 0.21 14.98
N GLN A 93 5.04 -0.90 14.43
CA GLN A 93 4.50 -2.24 14.69
C GLN A 93 4.84 -2.74 16.09
N PHE A 94 5.81 -2.11 16.79
CA PHE A 94 6.09 -2.36 18.20
C PHE A 94 5.07 -1.70 19.16
N ALA A 95 4.11 -0.94 18.64
CA ALA A 95 3.06 -0.36 19.46
C ALA A 95 2.29 -1.47 20.18
N ALA A 96 2.09 -1.30 21.49
CA ALA A 96 1.44 -2.31 22.32
C ALA A 96 0.00 -2.63 21.90
N SER A 97 -0.69 -1.68 21.26
CA SER A 97 -2.05 -1.87 20.71
C SER A 97 -2.09 -2.83 19.52
N GLY A 98 -0.97 -2.96 18.76
CA GLY A 98 -0.88 -3.80 17.57
C GLY A 98 -1.83 -3.40 16.43
N ASP A 99 -2.26 -2.15 16.38
CA ASP A 99 -3.33 -1.63 15.51
C ASP A 99 -2.88 -0.42 14.69
N VAL A 100 -1.64 -0.42 14.21
CA VAL A 100 -1.11 0.67 13.38
C VAL A 100 -1.00 0.23 11.93
N ASP A 101 -1.66 0.97 11.04
CA ASP A 101 -1.45 0.87 9.60
C ASP A 101 -0.41 1.89 9.18
N ALA A 102 0.73 1.42 8.77
CA ALA A 102 1.86 2.25 8.40
C ALA A 102 2.05 2.32 6.88
N PHE A 103 2.16 3.54 6.37
CA PHE A 103 2.45 3.84 4.97
C PHE A 103 3.83 4.48 4.87
N TRP A 104 4.67 3.89 4.03
CA TRP A 104 5.90 4.52 3.59
C TRP A 104 5.75 5.03 2.18
N TYR A 105 6.29 6.20 1.85
CA TYR A 105 6.32 6.70 0.47
C TYR A 105 7.73 7.13 0.06
N GLY A 106 8.05 6.88 -1.20
CA GLY A 106 9.32 7.27 -1.80
C GLY A 106 9.38 6.90 -3.28
N LYS A 107 10.33 7.48 -4.00
CA LYS A 107 10.58 7.10 -5.39
C LYS A 107 11.36 5.79 -5.48
N ALA A 108 11.48 5.22 -6.69
CA ALA A 108 12.20 3.97 -6.95
C ALA A 108 13.64 3.98 -6.40
N HIS A 109 14.36 5.10 -6.51
CA HIS A 109 15.70 5.23 -5.92
C HIS A 109 15.69 5.11 -4.39
N GLY A 110 14.70 5.70 -3.74
CA GLY A 110 14.51 5.55 -2.30
C GLY A 110 14.15 4.10 -1.91
N THR A 111 13.35 3.43 -2.73
CA THR A 111 13.05 2.00 -2.53
C THR A 111 14.31 1.14 -2.60
N MET A 112 15.29 1.50 -3.46
CA MET A 112 16.58 0.81 -3.53
C MET A 112 17.46 1.01 -2.28
N TRP A 113 17.13 1.97 -1.43
CA TRP A 113 17.88 2.28 -0.20
C TRP A 113 17.36 1.55 1.03
N ILE A 114 16.17 0.92 0.96
CA ILE A 114 15.46 0.33 2.11
C ILE A 114 15.31 -1.20 2.05
N PRO A 115 16.09 -1.98 1.27
CA PRO A 115 15.89 -3.44 1.20
C PRO A 115 16.04 -4.12 2.55
N ASP A 116 16.98 -3.69 3.38
CA ASP A 116 17.24 -4.28 4.69
C ASP A 116 16.06 -4.03 5.65
N GLU A 117 15.58 -2.79 5.72
CA GLU A 117 14.43 -2.43 6.54
C GLU A 117 13.16 -3.20 6.11
N VAL A 118 12.95 -3.34 4.81
CA VAL A 118 11.81 -4.07 4.25
C VAL A 118 11.93 -5.57 4.51
N TRP A 119 13.12 -6.12 4.36
CA TRP A 119 13.40 -7.53 4.67
C TRP A 119 13.15 -7.83 6.15
N LEU A 120 13.70 -7.01 7.06
CA LEU A 120 13.48 -7.14 8.48
C LEU A 120 11.99 -7.00 8.84
N ALA A 121 11.27 -6.08 8.20
CA ALA A 121 9.85 -5.89 8.38
C ALA A 121 9.05 -7.15 7.97
N ASN A 122 9.40 -7.79 6.85
CA ASN A 122 8.76 -9.04 6.41
C ASN A 122 9.03 -10.21 7.36
N LEU A 123 10.24 -10.29 7.92
CA LEU A 123 10.57 -11.30 8.93
C LEU A 123 9.82 -11.05 10.25
N SER A 124 9.78 -9.79 10.71
CA SER A 124 9.07 -9.40 11.94
C SER A 124 7.57 -9.58 11.82
N GLY A 125 7.02 -9.29 10.66
CA GLY A 125 5.56 -9.20 10.44
C GLY A 125 4.98 -7.87 10.90
N THR A 126 3.66 -7.81 11.03
CA THR A 126 2.93 -6.64 11.52
C THR A 126 2.25 -6.91 12.86
N GLY A 127 1.91 -5.84 13.57
CA GLY A 127 1.04 -5.94 14.76
C GLY A 127 -0.27 -6.66 14.42
N GLN A 128 -0.97 -7.18 15.44
CA GLN A 128 -2.10 -8.10 15.27
C GLN A 128 -3.16 -7.59 14.26
N ARG A 129 -3.49 -6.31 14.29
CA ARG A 129 -4.41 -5.66 13.35
C ARG A 129 -3.71 -4.68 12.41
N GLY A 130 -2.40 -4.51 12.56
CA GLY A 130 -1.60 -3.55 11.80
C GLY A 130 -1.27 -4.01 10.39
N SER A 131 -0.84 -3.06 9.57
CA SER A 131 -0.34 -3.27 8.21
C SER A 131 0.88 -2.40 7.91
N MET A 132 1.67 -2.81 6.91
CA MET A 132 2.76 -2.01 6.35
C MET A 132 2.64 -1.99 4.82
N VAL A 133 2.50 -0.77 4.26
CA VAL A 133 2.29 -0.55 2.82
C VAL A 133 3.33 0.42 2.29
N LEU A 134 4.05 0.02 1.26
CA LEU A 134 4.99 0.88 0.53
C LEU A 134 4.28 1.54 -0.65
N LEU A 135 4.32 2.87 -0.71
CA LEU A 135 3.92 3.65 -1.88
C LEU A 135 5.20 3.98 -2.66
N THR A 136 5.50 3.19 -3.69
CA THR A 136 6.75 3.32 -4.44
C THR A 136 6.51 4.01 -5.78
N GLY A 137 7.06 5.20 -5.95
CA GLY A 137 6.92 6.02 -7.14
C GLY A 137 7.93 5.67 -8.22
N GLU A 138 7.47 5.46 -9.45
CA GLU A 138 8.27 5.06 -10.59
C GLU A 138 8.24 6.13 -11.70
N ASP A 139 9.41 6.69 -12.00
CA ASP A 139 9.59 7.64 -13.10
C ASP A 139 10.49 7.04 -14.19
N HIS A 140 9.93 6.13 -14.96
CA HIS A 140 10.65 5.38 -15.99
C HIS A 140 11.30 6.25 -17.08
N ARG A 141 10.78 7.45 -17.32
CA ARG A 141 11.29 8.40 -18.33
C ARG A 141 12.17 9.49 -17.74
N SER A 142 12.41 9.45 -16.44
CA SER A 142 13.13 10.52 -15.71
C SER A 142 12.56 11.91 -15.98
N LYS A 143 11.24 12.05 -16.03
CA LYS A 143 10.56 13.32 -16.26
C LYS A 143 11.03 14.40 -15.26
N SER A 144 11.20 13.99 -14.01
CA SER A 144 11.65 14.83 -12.90
C SER A 144 12.62 14.13 -11.93
N SER A 145 13.05 12.92 -12.25
CA SER A 145 14.07 12.17 -11.51
C SER A 145 15.43 12.30 -12.21
N VAL A 146 16.51 12.20 -11.44
CA VAL A 146 17.90 12.28 -11.97
C VAL A 146 18.20 11.16 -12.97
N SER A 147 17.61 9.98 -12.77
CA SER A 147 17.74 8.83 -13.68
C SER A 147 16.48 7.95 -13.61
N PRO A 148 16.25 7.09 -14.61
CA PRO A 148 15.26 6.04 -14.49
C PRO A 148 15.54 5.15 -13.28
N GLY A 149 14.50 4.68 -12.62
CA GLY A 149 14.59 3.75 -11.52
C GLY A 149 13.53 2.67 -11.65
N ALA A 150 13.80 1.48 -11.10
CA ALA A 150 12.87 0.38 -11.03
C ALA A 150 12.96 -0.28 -9.66
N SER A 151 11.85 -0.27 -8.93
CA SER A 151 11.76 -0.89 -7.61
C SER A 151 11.51 -2.40 -7.66
N ASP A 152 11.10 -2.92 -8.81
CA ASP A 152 10.70 -4.33 -8.99
C ASP A 152 11.69 -5.34 -8.41
N TRP A 153 12.99 -5.14 -8.68
CA TRP A 153 14.02 -6.05 -8.20
C TRP A 153 14.16 -6.07 -6.68
N VAL A 154 14.07 -4.89 -6.07
CA VAL A 154 14.13 -4.76 -4.61
C VAL A 154 12.90 -5.38 -3.96
N LEU A 155 11.71 -5.04 -4.44
CA LEU A 155 10.45 -5.57 -3.92
C LEU A 155 10.40 -7.10 -4.07
N ARG A 156 10.81 -7.63 -5.23
CA ARG A 156 10.88 -9.07 -5.47
C ARG A 156 11.88 -9.77 -4.56
N SER A 157 13.10 -9.22 -4.43
CA SER A 157 14.14 -9.81 -3.56
C SER A 157 13.75 -9.80 -2.08
N SER A 158 12.94 -8.81 -1.68
CA SER A 158 12.41 -8.68 -0.32
C SER A 158 11.07 -9.40 -0.12
N LEU A 159 10.60 -10.17 -1.12
CA LEU A 159 9.35 -10.96 -1.08
C LEU A 159 8.11 -10.09 -0.78
N VAL A 160 8.05 -8.90 -1.35
CA VAL A 160 6.95 -7.94 -1.18
C VAL A 160 5.90 -8.14 -2.27
N PRO A 161 4.66 -8.55 -1.95
CA PRO A 161 3.54 -8.53 -2.88
C PRO A 161 3.30 -7.11 -3.37
N THR A 162 3.37 -6.93 -4.70
CA THR A 162 3.30 -5.61 -5.32
C THR A 162 2.07 -5.49 -6.19
N PHE A 163 1.22 -4.51 -5.89
CA PHE A 163 0.06 -4.13 -6.68
C PHE A 163 0.45 -3.02 -7.65
N TYR A 164 -0.02 -3.12 -8.89
CA TYR A 164 0.31 -2.15 -9.94
C TYR A 164 -0.97 -1.52 -10.50
N PRO A 165 -1.43 -0.37 -9.96
CA PRO A 165 -2.60 0.33 -10.48
C PRO A 165 -2.39 0.82 -11.91
N ALA A 166 -3.33 0.52 -12.81
CA ALA A 166 -3.35 1.00 -14.19
C ALA A 166 -3.93 2.43 -14.32
N ASN A 167 -4.70 2.87 -13.34
CA ASN A 167 -5.39 4.16 -13.34
C ASN A 167 -5.66 4.66 -11.92
N VAL A 168 -6.21 5.86 -11.81
CA VAL A 168 -6.49 6.53 -10.52
C VAL A 168 -7.48 5.76 -9.66
N ALA A 169 -8.52 5.15 -10.25
CA ALA A 169 -9.49 4.37 -9.49
C ALA A 169 -8.87 3.11 -8.86
N GLU A 170 -7.93 2.49 -9.58
CA GLU A 170 -7.21 1.32 -9.08
C GLU A 170 -6.25 1.65 -7.92
N ILE A 171 -5.80 2.89 -7.77
CA ILE A 171 -5.07 3.30 -6.56
C ILE A 171 -5.91 3.04 -5.32
N LEU A 172 -7.19 3.38 -5.35
CA LEU A 172 -8.10 3.13 -4.22
C LEU A 172 -8.37 1.64 -4.06
N ARG A 173 -8.77 0.97 -5.13
CA ARG A 173 -9.15 -0.45 -5.11
C ARG A 173 -7.99 -1.33 -4.65
N LEU A 174 -6.85 -1.24 -5.32
CA LEU A 174 -5.69 -2.05 -5.02
C LEU A 174 -5.00 -1.62 -3.71
N GLY A 175 -5.07 -0.33 -3.35
CA GLY A 175 -4.57 0.17 -2.08
C GLY A 175 -5.32 -0.40 -0.87
N LEU A 176 -6.66 -0.51 -0.95
CA LEU A 176 -7.45 -1.16 0.08
C LEU A 176 -7.13 -2.66 0.18
N HIS A 177 -6.90 -3.33 -0.96
CA HIS A 177 -6.41 -4.72 -0.96
C HIS A 177 -5.02 -4.84 -0.34
N ALA A 178 -4.10 -3.90 -0.62
CA ALA A 178 -2.76 -3.93 -0.05
C ALA A 178 -2.78 -3.84 1.48
N VAL A 179 -3.61 -2.94 2.03
CA VAL A 179 -3.82 -2.84 3.49
C VAL A 179 -4.40 -4.14 4.05
N ALA A 180 -5.47 -4.65 3.44
CA ALA A 180 -6.14 -5.86 3.94
C ALA A 180 -5.26 -7.10 3.86
N LEU A 181 -4.50 -7.27 2.77
CA LEU A 181 -3.54 -8.37 2.62
C LEU A 181 -2.44 -8.30 3.69
N SER A 182 -1.88 -7.11 3.92
CA SER A 182 -0.86 -6.92 4.96
C SER A 182 -1.42 -7.16 6.36
N ARG A 183 -2.63 -6.69 6.65
CA ARG A 183 -3.33 -6.99 7.92
C ARG A 183 -3.55 -8.48 8.13
N TYR A 184 -3.91 -9.21 7.07
CA TYR A 184 -4.18 -10.63 7.15
C TYR A 184 -2.90 -11.47 7.31
N THR A 185 -1.90 -11.25 6.46
CA THR A 185 -0.70 -12.09 6.40
C THR A 185 0.46 -11.60 7.26
N GLY A 186 0.49 -10.32 7.61
CA GLY A 186 1.63 -9.68 8.27
C GLY A 186 2.82 -9.40 7.35
N VAL A 187 2.66 -9.55 6.02
CA VAL A 187 3.72 -9.17 5.07
C VAL A 187 3.63 -7.68 4.73
N VAL A 188 4.77 -7.09 4.41
CA VAL A 188 4.81 -5.76 3.77
C VAL A 188 4.23 -5.89 2.37
N THR A 189 3.35 -4.98 1.98
CA THR A 189 2.81 -4.88 0.62
C THR A 189 3.27 -3.60 -0.06
N ALA A 190 3.20 -3.52 -1.37
CA ALA A 190 3.56 -2.32 -2.12
C ALA A 190 2.52 -1.95 -3.17
N LEU A 191 2.36 -0.64 -3.40
CA LEU A 191 1.76 -0.07 -4.59
C LEU A 191 2.86 0.51 -5.48
N LYS A 192 3.01 -0.01 -6.68
CA LYS A 192 3.89 0.53 -7.71
C LYS A 192 3.16 1.63 -8.47
N LEU A 193 3.60 2.86 -8.28
CA LEU A 193 2.91 4.08 -8.71
C LEU A 193 3.70 4.80 -9.80
N VAL A 194 3.27 4.65 -11.04
CA VAL A 194 3.96 5.21 -12.20
C VAL A 194 3.53 6.64 -12.49
N THR A 195 4.44 7.43 -13.06
CA THR A 195 4.21 8.85 -13.39
C THR A 195 2.89 9.11 -14.15
N PRO A 196 2.52 8.37 -15.20
CA PRO A 196 1.24 8.61 -15.89
C PRO A 196 0.01 8.48 -14.99
N VAL A 197 0.05 7.61 -14.01
CA VAL A 197 -1.07 7.39 -13.06
C VAL A 197 -1.06 8.44 -11.97
N CYS A 198 0.12 8.80 -11.43
CA CYS A 198 0.23 9.80 -10.36
C CYS A 198 -0.08 11.22 -10.84
N ASP A 199 0.46 11.61 -12.02
CA ASP A 199 0.25 12.92 -12.63
C ASP A 199 -1.10 13.01 -13.36
N GLY A 200 -1.69 11.87 -13.68
CA GLY A 200 -3.00 11.78 -14.29
C GLY A 200 -4.12 12.17 -13.33
N ALA A 201 -5.26 12.52 -13.89
CA ALA A 201 -6.48 12.76 -13.12
C ALA A 201 -7.68 12.15 -13.85
N SER A 202 -8.63 11.63 -13.11
CA SER A 202 -9.85 11.07 -13.67
C SER A 202 -11.04 11.16 -12.71
N THR A 203 -12.22 10.98 -13.27
CA THR A 203 -13.43 10.75 -12.47
C THR A 203 -13.41 9.31 -11.95
N VAL A 204 -13.53 9.15 -10.66
CA VAL A 204 -13.54 7.86 -9.96
C VAL A 204 -14.93 7.63 -9.39
N ASN A 205 -15.56 6.52 -9.75
CA ASN A 205 -16.77 6.04 -9.09
C ASN A 205 -16.37 5.35 -7.79
N LEU A 206 -16.80 5.90 -6.67
CA LEU A 206 -16.42 5.42 -5.33
C LEU A 206 -16.96 4.02 -5.02
N ASP A 207 -18.14 3.68 -5.54
CA ASP A 207 -18.76 2.40 -5.28
C ASP A 207 -17.99 1.26 -5.99
N GLU A 208 -17.49 1.53 -7.20
CA GLU A 208 -16.65 0.59 -7.96
C GLU A 208 -15.21 0.53 -7.42
N ALA A 209 -14.71 1.64 -6.86
CA ALA A 209 -13.35 1.72 -6.31
C ALA A 209 -13.22 1.10 -4.91
N ARG A 210 -14.33 0.76 -4.24
CA ARG A 210 -14.38 0.10 -2.94
C ARG A 210 -14.55 -1.41 -3.11
N PRO A 211 -13.48 -2.20 -3.00
CA PRO A 211 -13.59 -3.64 -3.19
C PRO A 211 -14.32 -4.32 -2.03
N GLN A 212 -15.09 -5.35 -2.35
CA GLN A 212 -15.45 -6.36 -1.37
C GLN A 212 -14.24 -7.27 -1.15
N ILE A 213 -13.69 -7.27 0.06
CA ILE A 213 -12.50 -8.05 0.39
C ILE A 213 -12.91 -9.41 0.94
N VAL A 214 -12.41 -10.46 0.31
CA VAL A 214 -12.61 -11.84 0.71
C VAL A 214 -11.31 -12.38 1.30
N LEU A 215 -11.36 -12.82 2.55
CA LEU A 215 -10.21 -13.47 3.18
C LEU A 215 -10.26 -14.99 2.93
N PRO A 216 -9.09 -15.66 2.80
CA PRO A 216 -9.04 -17.12 2.79
C PRO A 216 -9.73 -17.74 4.01
N GLN A 217 -10.34 -18.90 3.83
CA GLN A 217 -11.05 -19.59 4.92
C GLN A 217 -10.10 -20.16 5.98
N GLU A 218 -8.83 -20.24 5.65
CA GLU A 218 -7.83 -20.73 6.56
C GLU A 218 -7.61 -19.74 7.71
N GLU A 219 -7.82 -20.20 8.94
CA GLU A 219 -7.51 -19.42 10.14
C GLU A 219 -5.99 -19.31 10.28
N TYR A 220 -5.48 -18.12 10.00
CA TYR A 220 -4.07 -17.78 10.19
C TYR A 220 -3.93 -16.71 11.25
N SER A 221 -3.28 -17.07 12.36
CA SER A 221 -2.92 -16.12 13.41
C SER A 221 -1.49 -15.67 13.21
N LYS A 222 -1.32 -14.50 12.62
CA LYS A 222 0.01 -13.93 12.38
C LYS A 222 0.74 -13.62 13.69
N GLN A 223 2.05 -13.79 13.68
CA GLN A 223 2.93 -13.45 14.79
C GLN A 223 3.72 -12.18 14.45
N PHE A 224 3.79 -11.26 15.41
CA PHE A 224 4.74 -10.16 15.34
C PHE A 224 5.99 -10.50 16.16
N ASN A 225 7.12 -10.59 15.48
CA ASN A 225 8.39 -10.95 16.09
C ASN A 225 9.21 -9.68 16.36
N GLN A 226 9.25 -9.25 17.61
CA GLN A 226 9.97 -8.04 18.02
C GLN A 226 11.48 -8.13 17.86
N ILE A 227 12.03 -9.34 17.86
CA ILE A 227 13.48 -9.55 17.83
C ILE A 227 13.83 -10.48 16.68
N VAL A 228 14.48 -9.93 15.66
CA VAL A 228 15.10 -10.71 14.57
C VAL A 228 16.54 -11.00 14.95
N MET A 229 16.81 -12.24 15.35
CA MET A 229 18.15 -12.73 15.73
C MET A 229 18.49 -13.99 14.94
N ALA A 230 19.77 -14.27 14.79
CA ALA A 230 20.28 -15.41 14.01
C ALA A 230 19.58 -16.74 14.33
N THR A 231 19.32 -17.05 15.59
CA THR A 231 18.63 -18.27 16.03
C THR A 231 17.14 -18.30 15.70
N ARG A 232 16.51 -17.15 15.46
CA ARG A 232 15.08 -17.01 15.14
C ARG A 232 14.84 -16.66 13.67
N ALA A 233 15.82 -16.09 12.98
CA ALA A 233 15.65 -15.61 11.62
C ALA A 233 15.27 -16.72 10.63
N LEU A 234 15.85 -17.90 10.75
CA LEU A 234 15.51 -19.03 9.87
C LEU A 234 14.05 -19.50 10.03
N PRO A 235 13.53 -19.76 11.24
CA PRO A 235 12.10 -20.03 11.41
C PRO A 235 11.18 -18.93 10.89
N MET A 236 11.54 -17.64 11.07
CA MET A 236 10.76 -16.51 10.54
C MET A 236 10.77 -16.49 9.01
N GLN A 237 11.91 -16.75 8.39
CA GLN A 237 12.02 -16.86 6.94
C GLN A 237 11.24 -18.06 6.41
N GLN A 238 11.30 -19.19 7.10
CA GLN A 238 10.52 -20.36 6.74
C GLN A 238 9.02 -20.08 6.82
N GLU A 239 8.53 -19.44 7.90
CA GLU A 239 7.14 -19.01 8.02
C GLU A 239 6.76 -18.04 6.88
N LEU A 240 7.63 -17.07 6.54
CA LEU A 240 7.38 -16.15 5.44
C LEU A 240 7.19 -16.91 4.12
N VAL A 241 8.11 -17.82 3.77
CA VAL A 241 8.12 -18.50 2.47
C VAL A 241 7.09 -19.61 2.40
N GLU A 242 6.98 -20.44 3.44
CA GLU A 242 6.17 -21.66 3.40
C GLU A 242 4.73 -21.45 3.88
N ARG A 243 4.47 -20.33 4.59
CA ARG A 243 3.15 -20.05 5.14
C ARG A 243 2.53 -18.77 4.60
N LYS A 244 3.19 -17.62 4.78
CA LYS A 244 2.61 -16.32 4.43
C LYS A 244 2.48 -16.13 2.91
N LEU A 245 3.49 -16.48 2.12
CA LEU A 245 3.41 -16.32 0.65
C LEU A 245 2.35 -17.21 0.00
N PRO A 246 2.14 -18.47 0.36
CA PRO A 246 0.96 -19.22 -0.11
C PRO A 246 -0.37 -18.56 0.23
N LEU A 247 -0.54 -18.00 1.45
CA LEU A 247 -1.74 -17.24 1.81
C LEU A 247 -1.91 -15.97 0.98
N VAL A 248 -0.81 -15.29 0.62
CA VAL A 248 -0.84 -14.17 -0.33
C VAL A 248 -1.40 -14.62 -1.68
N GLN A 249 -0.90 -15.73 -2.23
CA GLN A 249 -1.38 -16.25 -3.51
C GLN A 249 -2.88 -16.59 -3.47
N GLU A 250 -3.32 -17.25 -2.41
CA GLU A 250 -4.74 -17.57 -2.23
C GLU A 250 -5.61 -16.32 -2.10
N TYR A 251 -5.15 -15.32 -1.34
CA TYR A 251 -5.84 -14.02 -1.25
C TYR A 251 -5.98 -13.36 -2.62
N LEU A 252 -4.90 -13.31 -3.41
CA LEU A 252 -4.91 -12.71 -4.75
C LEU A 252 -5.88 -13.43 -5.68
N ARG A 253 -5.96 -14.75 -5.59
CA ARG A 253 -6.87 -15.61 -6.38
C ARG A 253 -8.34 -15.37 -5.98
N LEU A 254 -8.64 -15.35 -4.68
CA LEU A 254 -10.00 -15.17 -4.17
C LEU A 254 -10.59 -13.79 -4.51
N ASN A 255 -9.74 -12.79 -4.57
CA ASN A 255 -10.13 -11.41 -4.86
C ASN A 255 -9.96 -11.02 -6.34
N GLU A 256 -9.65 -11.98 -7.21
CA GLU A 256 -9.48 -11.78 -8.66
C GLU A 256 -8.56 -10.59 -9.01
N ILE A 257 -7.48 -10.40 -8.22
CA ILE A 257 -6.54 -9.31 -8.44
C ILE A 257 -5.87 -9.46 -9.80
N ASN A 258 -5.46 -10.69 -10.15
CA ASN A 258 -5.00 -11.06 -11.47
C ASN A 258 -6.12 -11.82 -12.17
N ARG A 259 -6.49 -11.41 -13.38
CA ARG A 259 -7.59 -12.00 -14.13
C ARG A 259 -7.20 -12.27 -15.59
N ILE A 260 -7.81 -13.27 -16.17
CA ILE A 260 -7.76 -13.49 -17.60
C ILE A 260 -8.88 -12.67 -18.23
N VAL A 261 -8.53 -11.74 -19.12
CA VAL A 261 -9.49 -10.80 -19.72
C VAL A 261 -10.17 -11.42 -20.94
N ASP A 262 -9.45 -12.25 -21.71
CA ASP A 262 -9.93 -12.84 -22.96
C ASP A 262 -9.46 -14.30 -23.04
N ALA A 263 -10.16 -15.18 -22.32
CA ALA A 263 -9.82 -16.60 -22.27
C ALA A 263 -10.21 -17.36 -23.56
N ASP A 264 -11.19 -16.85 -24.31
CA ASP A 264 -11.84 -17.56 -25.43
C ASP A 264 -11.35 -17.06 -26.80
N ALA A 265 -10.39 -16.17 -26.86
CA ALA A 265 -9.87 -15.60 -28.11
C ALA A 265 -9.21 -16.60 -29.06
N GLY A 266 -8.96 -17.83 -28.62
CA GLY A 266 -8.45 -18.93 -29.47
C GLY A 266 -7.11 -18.67 -30.13
N GLY A 267 -6.29 -17.79 -29.56
CA GLY A 267 -4.98 -17.41 -30.09
C GLY A 267 -3.89 -18.40 -29.71
N GLU A 268 -2.85 -18.51 -30.55
CA GLU A 268 -1.64 -19.30 -30.28
C GLU A 268 -0.68 -18.59 -29.33
N VAL A 269 -0.91 -17.30 -29.05
CA VAL A 269 -0.03 -16.44 -28.22
C VAL A 269 -0.80 -15.82 -27.09
N GLY A 270 -0.33 -16.03 -25.86
CA GLY A 270 -0.84 -15.35 -24.67
C GLY A 270 -0.06 -14.07 -24.37
N ILE A 271 -0.78 -13.01 -23.98
CA ILE A 271 -0.17 -11.74 -23.56
C ILE A 271 -0.43 -11.57 -22.06
N ILE A 272 0.65 -11.32 -21.30
CA ILE A 272 0.57 -10.93 -19.89
C ILE A 272 0.92 -9.46 -19.80
N ALA A 273 0.04 -8.65 -19.26
CA ALA A 273 0.26 -7.22 -19.03
C ALA A 273 0.04 -6.86 -17.55
N THR A 274 0.77 -5.85 -17.10
CA THR A 274 0.63 -5.29 -15.74
C THR A 274 0.51 -3.77 -15.83
N GLY A 275 -0.39 -3.18 -15.06
CA GLY A 275 -0.57 -1.73 -14.96
C GLY A 275 -1.43 -1.11 -16.06
#